data_76dcb34b30c2af9c533fddd59fc3463a
#
_entry.id   76dcb34b30c2af9c533fddd59fc3463a
#
_cell.length_a   1.000
_cell.length_b   1.000
_cell.length_c   1.000
_cell.angle_alpha   90.00
_cell.angle_beta   90.00
_cell.angle_gamma   90.00
#
_symmetry.space_group_name_H-M   'P 1'
#
loop_
_entity.id
_entity.type
_entity.pdbx_description
1 polymer ?
#
loop_
_entity_poly.entity_id
_entity_poly.type
_entity_poly.pdbx_seq_one_letter_code
_entity_poly.pdbx_strand_id
1 'polypeptide(L)'
;MCAHPAGPRHAEVYPQADQAGFPPSTSEELDRLYPKVWPRNTYRAPDGVVRIAGVDVRELAKTYGTPLFVIDEVDFKARCAEYAEAFEDPALVHYAAKAFLCTEVARWVAEKGLSLDVCSGGELAVALRAEFPVERIAFHGNNKSIAELEHAVEVGVGTVVLDSYHEIARLAEIAERHGIEQAVMVRVTVGVEAHTHEFIATAHEDQKFGFSLASGDAAEAVRRVLNSPSLKLVGLHSHIGSQIFDTDGFEVAARRVIGLLADLRKEHGAELLDQLSVVDLGGGFGISYTDRDNPPPPAQMITQIREIVRKECAFADLPVPRIAGEPGRAIAGPGTVTLYEVGTIKDVTLGEDVARRYVSVDGGMSDNIRTALYEAAYDCRLVSRSSSDGQPGVGGAVLSRVVGKHCESGDIVVRDCWLPDTLAPGDLLAVAATGAYCYSMASNYNKQPRPAVVAVRNGNHRLLLRRETNEDLFRLEVS
;
A
#
# COMPACT_ATOMS: atom_id res chain seq x y z
N MET A 1 -13.83 17.64 10.33
CA MET A 1 -15.14 18.00 9.69
C MET A 1 -15.34 17.05 8.51
N CYS A 2 -16.37 16.18 8.54
CA CYS A 2 -16.59 15.20 7.48
C CYS A 2 -16.87 15.88 6.14
N ALA A 3 -16.18 15.47 5.07
CA ALA A 3 -16.48 15.89 3.71
C ALA A 3 -17.93 15.46 3.35
N HIS A 4 -18.65 16.32 2.63
CA HIS A 4 -19.98 15.94 2.15
C HIS A 4 -19.86 14.82 1.12
N PRO A 5 -20.69 13.75 1.18
CA PRO A 5 -20.60 12.63 0.24
C PRO A 5 -20.72 13.02 -1.25
N ALA A 6 -21.30 14.18 -1.55
CA ALA A 6 -21.53 14.69 -2.90
C ALA A 6 -20.43 15.66 -3.40
N GLY A 7 -19.27 15.75 -2.76
CA GLY A 7 -18.16 16.56 -3.25
C GLY A 7 -17.62 17.62 -2.28
N PRO A 8 -16.64 18.43 -2.70
CA PRO A 8 -15.96 19.38 -1.84
C PRO A 8 -16.92 20.46 -1.32
N ARG A 9 -16.74 20.83 -0.05
CA ARG A 9 -17.52 21.89 0.59
C ARG A 9 -17.17 23.25 -0.01
N HIS A 10 -18.11 24.20 0.05
CA HIS A 10 -17.91 25.59 -0.37
C HIS A 10 -16.68 26.27 0.28
N ALA A 11 -16.24 25.84 1.46
CA ALA A 11 -15.02 26.32 2.12
C ALA A 11 -13.71 25.92 1.41
N GLU A 12 -13.76 24.98 0.45
CA GLU A 12 -12.61 24.57 -0.37
C GLU A 12 -12.52 25.34 -1.70
N VAL A 13 -13.28 26.41 -1.85
CA VAL A 13 -13.31 27.25 -3.06
C VAL A 13 -11.94 27.92 -3.28
N TYR A 14 -11.25 28.26 -2.21
CA TYR A 14 -9.92 28.85 -2.32
C TYR A 14 -8.84 27.75 -2.43
N PRO A 15 -7.89 27.90 -3.37
CA PRO A 15 -6.76 26.98 -3.45
C PRO A 15 -6.07 26.91 -2.08
N GLN A 16 -5.96 25.72 -1.53
CA GLN A 16 -5.13 25.53 -0.35
C GLN A 16 -3.68 25.52 -0.84
N ALA A 17 -3.07 26.72 -0.91
CA ALA A 17 -1.66 26.89 -1.25
C ALA A 17 -0.75 25.97 -0.40
N ASP A 18 -1.21 25.59 0.77
CA ASP A 18 -0.53 24.67 1.69
C ASP A 18 -0.34 23.26 1.12
N GLN A 19 -1.18 22.77 0.21
CA GLN A 19 -1.02 21.46 -0.42
C GLN A 19 -0.13 21.50 -1.67
N ALA A 20 -0.20 22.57 -2.46
CA ALA A 20 0.60 22.71 -3.68
C ALA A 20 2.00 23.31 -3.45
N GLY A 21 2.27 23.85 -2.27
CA GLY A 21 3.53 24.56 -1.97
C GLY A 21 3.65 25.90 -2.70
N PHE A 22 4.84 26.49 -2.67
CA PHE A 22 5.12 27.73 -3.41
C PHE A 22 5.11 27.47 -4.92
N PRO A 23 4.66 28.45 -5.73
CA PRO A 23 4.73 28.34 -7.16
C PRO A 23 6.18 28.19 -7.61
N PRO A 24 6.48 27.20 -8.49
CA PRO A 24 7.78 27.09 -9.14
C PRO A 24 8.11 28.37 -9.91
N SER A 25 9.32 28.86 -9.74
CA SER A 25 9.78 30.11 -10.36
C SER A 25 10.43 29.89 -11.72
N THR A 26 10.76 28.64 -12.04
CA THR A 26 11.41 28.27 -13.30
C THR A 26 10.79 26.99 -13.89
N SER A 27 10.97 26.80 -15.20
CA SER A 27 10.61 25.57 -15.90
C SER A 27 11.39 24.36 -15.37
N GLU A 28 12.63 24.55 -14.93
CA GLU A 28 13.44 23.49 -14.32
C GLU A 28 12.82 22.97 -13.01
N GLU A 29 12.26 23.86 -12.20
CA GLU A 29 11.53 23.49 -10.99
C GLU A 29 10.23 22.75 -11.31
N LEU A 30 9.49 23.18 -12.35
CA LEU A 30 8.29 22.47 -12.84
C LEU A 30 8.63 21.07 -13.37
N ASP A 31 9.78 20.93 -14.02
CA ASP A 31 10.21 19.68 -14.64
C ASP A 31 10.93 18.73 -13.66
N ARG A 32 11.17 19.18 -12.43
CA ARG A 32 11.93 18.42 -11.43
C ARG A 32 11.17 17.18 -10.98
N LEU A 33 11.85 16.03 -11.04
CA LEU A 33 11.39 14.76 -10.49
C LEU A 33 12.08 14.54 -9.15
N TYR A 34 11.31 14.49 -8.07
CA TYR A 34 11.87 14.30 -6.72
C TYR A 34 12.28 12.84 -6.49
N PRO A 35 13.58 12.51 -6.29
CA PRO A 35 14.06 11.12 -6.21
C PRO A 35 13.42 10.28 -5.11
N LYS A 36 12.91 10.92 -4.04
CA LYS A 36 12.23 10.21 -2.94
C LYS A 36 10.76 9.85 -3.26
N VAL A 37 10.18 10.44 -4.31
CA VAL A 37 8.77 10.25 -4.70
C VAL A 37 8.66 9.42 -5.98
N TRP A 38 9.57 9.62 -6.92
CA TRP A 38 9.58 8.95 -8.22
C TRP A 38 10.37 7.63 -8.18
N PRO A 39 10.05 6.66 -9.05
CA PRO A 39 10.83 5.43 -9.16
C PRO A 39 12.32 5.75 -9.39
N ARG A 40 13.21 4.98 -8.79
CA ARG A 40 14.66 5.26 -8.74
C ARG A 40 15.32 5.40 -10.11
N ASN A 41 14.81 4.67 -11.10
CA ASN A 41 15.35 4.68 -12.45
C ASN A 41 14.57 5.63 -13.39
N THR A 42 13.97 6.70 -12.81
CA THR A 42 13.24 7.72 -13.58
C THR A 42 14.12 8.95 -13.78
N TYR A 43 14.16 9.43 -15.00
CA TYR A 43 14.88 10.66 -15.34
C TYR A 43 14.24 11.38 -16.53
N ARG A 44 14.44 12.68 -16.60
CA ARG A 44 14.10 13.49 -17.77
C ARG A 44 15.27 13.49 -18.72
N ALA A 45 15.05 13.06 -19.95
CA ALA A 45 16.06 13.02 -20.99
C ALA A 45 16.30 14.42 -21.60
N PRO A 46 17.37 14.63 -22.36
CA PRO A 46 17.67 15.94 -22.99
C PRO A 46 16.59 16.46 -23.94
N ASP A 47 15.77 15.57 -24.49
CA ASP A 47 14.59 15.91 -25.30
C ASP A 47 13.37 16.35 -24.48
N GLY A 48 13.53 16.51 -23.16
CA GLY A 48 12.48 16.91 -22.23
C GLY A 48 11.52 15.79 -21.82
N VAL A 49 11.64 14.59 -22.37
CA VAL A 49 10.76 13.47 -22.11
C VAL A 49 11.22 12.67 -20.90
N VAL A 50 10.28 12.23 -20.08
CA VAL A 50 10.60 11.35 -18.96
C VAL A 50 10.77 9.91 -19.45
N ARG A 51 11.79 9.26 -18.92
CA ARG A 51 12.02 7.82 -19.11
C ARG A 51 12.05 7.12 -17.77
N ILE A 52 11.43 5.93 -17.73
CA ILE A 52 11.36 5.08 -16.56
C ILE A 52 12.10 3.79 -16.90
N ALA A 53 13.14 3.47 -16.13
CA ALA A 53 14.05 2.34 -16.41
C ALA A 53 14.54 2.31 -17.86
N GLY A 54 14.76 3.49 -18.46
CA GLY A 54 15.24 3.66 -19.82
C GLY A 54 14.15 3.64 -20.91
N VAL A 55 12.88 3.42 -20.57
CA VAL A 55 11.74 3.39 -21.52
C VAL A 55 11.08 4.77 -21.61
N ASP A 56 10.87 5.26 -22.83
CA ASP A 56 10.16 6.52 -23.10
C ASP A 56 8.67 6.39 -22.76
N VAL A 57 8.13 7.30 -21.95
CA VAL A 57 6.72 7.26 -21.51
C VAL A 57 5.74 7.41 -22.68
N ARG A 58 6.14 8.09 -23.77
CA ARG A 58 5.32 8.25 -24.98
C ARG A 58 5.19 6.92 -25.75
N GLU A 59 6.26 6.11 -25.75
CA GLU A 59 6.23 4.77 -26.33
C GLU A 59 5.27 3.87 -25.56
N LEU A 60 5.32 3.94 -24.22
CA LEU A 60 4.40 3.19 -23.36
C LEU A 60 2.95 3.60 -23.59
N ALA A 61 2.65 4.90 -23.59
CA ALA A 61 1.31 5.41 -23.85
C ALA A 61 0.80 5.02 -25.26
N LYS A 62 1.65 5.09 -26.29
CA LYS A 62 1.31 4.68 -27.65
C LYS A 62 1.03 3.16 -27.74
N THR A 63 1.80 2.34 -27.04
CA THR A 63 1.71 0.87 -27.12
C THR A 63 0.52 0.32 -26.34
N TYR A 64 0.27 0.84 -25.14
CA TYR A 64 -0.69 0.28 -24.21
C TYR A 64 -1.91 1.16 -23.96
N GLY A 65 -1.90 2.40 -24.47
CA GLY A 65 -2.90 3.43 -24.16
C GLY A 65 -2.75 3.96 -22.73
N THR A 66 -3.54 5.00 -22.43
CA THR A 66 -3.70 5.59 -21.08
C THR A 66 -5.14 5.43 -20.60
N PRO A 67 -5.45 5.51 -19.31
CA PRO A 67 -4.52 5.49 -18.18
C PRO A 67 -3.66 4.24 -18.16
N LEU A 68 -2.42 4.32 -17.65
CA LEU A 68 -1.49 3.20 -17.65
C LEU A 68 -0.67 3.18 -16.35
N PHE A 69 -0.69 2.07 -15.62
CA PHE A 69 0.24 1.86 -14.52
C PHE A 69 1.57 1.34 -15.04
N VAL A 70 2.65 2.01 -14.67
CA VAL A 70 4.02 1.65 -15.05
C VAL A 70 4.83 1.34 -13.81
N ILE A 71 5.28 0.10 -13.68
CA ILE A 71 6.07 -0.39 -12.54
C ILE A 71 7.53 -0.53 -12.97
N ASP A 72 8.42 0.13 -12.27
CA ASP A 72 9.86 -0.14 -12.35
C ASP A 72 10.17 -1.44 -11.60
N GLU A 73 10.38 -2.53 -12.34
CA GLU A 73 10.65 -3.85 -11.79
C GLU A 73 11.93 -3.87 -10.95
N VAL A 74 12.94 -3.13 -11.36
CA VAL A 74 14.24 -3.07 -10.66
C VAL A 74 14.05 -2.40 -9.31
N ASP A 75 13.34 -1.26 -9.27
CA ASP A 75 13.05 -0.54 -8.03
C ASP A 75 12.18 -1.38 -7.08
N PHE A 76 11.12 -2.03 -7.58
CA PHE A 76 10.29 -2.93 -6.77
C PHE A 76 11.12 -4.03 -6.10
N LYS A 77 11.94 -4.75 -6.88
CA LYS A 77 12.80 -5.83 -6.39
C LYS A 77 13.90 -5.33 -5.45
N ALA A 78 14.42 -4.12 -5.66
CA ALA A 78 15.40 -3.52 -4.78
C ALA A 78 14.78 -3.21 -3.41
N ARG A 79 13.54 -2.70 -3.37
CA ARG A 79 12.83 -2.45 -2.11
C ARG A 79 12.55 -3.74 -1.33
N CYS A 80 12.18 -4.81 -2.02
CA CYS A 80 12.08 -6.13 -1.38
C CYS A 80 13.41 -6.52 -0.72
N ALA A 81 14.54 -6.35 -1.41
CA ALA A 81 15.86 -6.69 -0.89
C ALA A 81 16.27 -5.80 0.30
N GLU A 82 15.95 -4.51 0.27
CA GLU A 82 16.23 -3.57 1.38
C GLU A 82 15.48 -3.96 2.67
N TYR A 83 14.20 -4.38 2.54
CA TYR A 83 13.47 -4.88 3.70
C TYR A 83 14.01 -6.24 4.17
N ALA A 84 14.35 -7.16 3.24
CA ALA A 84 14.99 -8.43 3.58
C ALA A 84 16.29 -8.22 4.37
N GLU A 85 17.13 -7.28 3.92
CA GLU A 85 18.38 -6.92 4.59
C GLU A 85 18.12 -6.28 5.97
N ALA A 86 17.16 -5.34 6.06
CA ALA A 86 16.80 -4.67 7.29
C ALA A 86 16.27 -5.63 8.36
N PHE A 87 15.50 -6.65 7.99
CA PHE A 87 15.02 -7.68 8.89
C PHE A 87 16.03 -8.82 9.13
N GLU A 88 17.15 -8.88 8.37
CA GLU A 88 18.19 -9.93 8.42
C GLU A 88 17.73 -11.35 8.07
N ASP A 89 16.42 -11.56 7.94
CA ASP A 89 15.80 -12.79 7.49
C ASP A 89 14.64 -12.44 6.54
N PRO A 90 14.77 -12.71 5.24
CA PRO A 90 13.72 -12.36 4.28
C PRO A 90 12.37 -13.04 4.57
N ALA A 91 12.37 -14.19 5.25
CA ALA A 91 11.14 -14.90 5.60
C ALA A 91 10.32 -14.18 6.70
N LEU A 92 10.92 -13.23 7.42
CA LEU A 92 10.23 -12.38 8.41
C LEU A 92 9.64 -11.10 7.78
N VAL A 93 9.84 -10.90 6.50
CA VAL A 93 9.25 -9.79 5.74
C VAL A 93 8.07 -10.33 4.95
N HIS A 94 6.88 -9.98 5.37
CA HIS A 94 5.63 -10.37 4.71
C HIS A 94 5.18 -9.24 3.76
N TYR A 95 5.29 -9.46 2.45
CA TYR A 95 4.72 -8.50 1.51
C TYR A 95 3.19 -8.50 1.61
N ALA A 96 2.59 -7.38 2.02
CA ALA A 96 1.14 -7.29 2.14
C ALA A 96 0.46 -7.19 0.76
N ALA A 97 -0.14 -8.28 0.29
CA ALA A 97 -0.76 -8.42 -1.03
C ALA A 97 -1.81 -7.36 -1.34
N LYS A 98 -2.56 -6.92 -0.33
CA LYS A 98 -3.59 -5.87 -0.44
C LYS A 98 -3.09 -4.57 -1.08
N ALA A 99 -1.79 -4.28 -1.00
CA ALA A 99 -1.20 -3.09 -1.62
C ALA A 99 -1.29 -3.17 -3.15
N PHE A 100 -0.77 -4.23 -3.73
CA PHE A 100 -0.94 -4.61 -5.13
C PHE A 100 -0.46 -6.06 -5.34
N LEU A 101 -1.29 -6.90 -5.93
CA LEU A 101 -0.94 -8.29 -6.24
C LEU A 101 -1.36 -8.66 -7.66
N CYS A 102 -0.44 -9.27 -8.40
CA CYS A 102 -0.69 -10.07 -9.58
C CYS A 102 0.30 -11.24 -9.59
N THR A 103 0.09 -12.22 -10.46
CA THR A 103 0.93 -13.42 -10.54
C THR A 103 2.42 -13.10 -10.62
N GLU A 104 2.80 -12.11 -11.44
CA GLU A 104 4.20 -11.73 -11.62
C GLU A 104 4.79 -11.03 -10.38
N VAL A 105 4.03 -10.18 -9.71
CA VAL A 105 4.46 -9.54 -8.45
C VAL A 105 4.67 -10.59 -7.36
N ALA A 106 3.77 -11.58 -7.26
CA ALA A 106 3.96 -12.69 -6.32
C ALA A 106 5.26 -13.46 -6.61
N ARG A 107 5.60 -13.70 -7.89
CA ARG A 107 6.88 -14.31 -8.28
C ARG A 107 8.08 -13.47 -7.87
N TRP A 108 8.02 -12.15 -8.04
CA TRP A 108 9.13 -11.25 -7.62
C TRP A 108 9.34 -11.29 -6.11
N VAL A 109 8.26 -11.31 -5.34
CA VAL A 109 8.30 -11.44 -3.88
C VAL A 109 8.92 -12.79 -3.48
N ALA A 110 8.47 -13.88 -4.12
CA ALA A 110 9.02 -15.23 -3.88
C ALA A 110 10.52 -15.33 -4.22
N GLU A 111 10.93 -14.76 -5.38
CA GLU A 111 12.32 -14.68 -5.85
C GLU A 111 13.25 -13.97 -4.84
N LYS A 112 12.72 -12.97 -4.13
CA LYS A 112 13.45 -12.24 -3.10
C LYS A 112 13.46 -12.92 -1.73
N GLY A 113 12.84 -14.08 -1.62
CA GLY A 113 12.82 -14.86 -0.38
C GLY A 113 11.78 -14.38 0.65
N LEU A 114 11.00 -13.32 0.34
CA LEU A 114 10.01 -12.78 1.25
C LEU A 114 8.83 -13.73 1.44
N SER A 115 8.14 -13.55 2.56
CA SER A 115 6.81 -14.12 2.83
C SER A 115 5.71 -13.25 2.20
N LEU A 116 4.48 -13.75 2.20
CA LEU A 116 3.34 -13.07 1.59
C LEU A 116 2.14 -13.07 2.55
N ASP A 117 1.55 -11.90 2.78
CA ASP A 117 0.27 -11.78 3.46
C ASP A 117 -0.85 -11.76 2.44
N VAL A 118 -1.84 -12.63 2.64
CA VAL A 118 -3.09 -12.62 1.88
C VAL A 118 -4.27 -12.39 2.82
N CYS A 119 -5.30 -11.68 2.35
CA CYS A 119 -6.48 -11.32 3.14
C CYS A 119 -7.78 -11.93 2.61
N SER A 120 -7.70 -12.71 1.52
CA SER A 120 -8.88 -13.33 0.89
C SER A 120 -8.49 -14.57 0.09
N GLY A 121 -9.48 -15.41 -0.20
CA GLY A 121 -9.30 -16.54 -1.10
C GLY A 121 -8.87 -16.15 -2.51
N GLY A 122 -9.25 -14.94 -2.97
CA GLY A 122 -8.81 -14.42 -4.26
C GLY A 122 -7.31 -14.10 -4.30
N GLU A 123 -6.77 -13.47 -3.25
CA GLU A 123 -5.32 -13.22 -3.13
C GLU A 123 -4.56 -14.54 -3.00
N LEU A 124 -5.07 -15.51 -2.21
CA LEU A 124 -4.50 -16.85 -2.11
C LEU A 124 -4.48 -17.55 -3.49
N ALA A 125 -5.55 -17.45 -4.27
CA ALA A 125 -5.59 -18.03 -5.62
C ALA A 125 -4.55 -17.40 -6.56
N VAL A 126 -4.25 -16.11 -6.46
CA VAL A 126 -3.18 -15.45 -7.21
C VAL A 126 -1.80 -15.99 -6.77
N ALA A 127 -1.59 -16.15 -5.46
CA ALA A 127 -0.35 -16.70 -4.92
C ALA A 127 -0.11 -18.14 -5.40
N LEU A 128 -1.14 -18.99 -5.35
CA LEU A 128 -1.07 -20.38 -5.87
C LEU A 128 -0.79 -20.43 -7.37
N ARG A 129 -1.44 -19.55 -8.17
CA ARG A 129 -1.17 -19.43 -9.60
C ARG A 129 0.27 -18.99 -9.91
N ALA A 130 0.86 -18.21 -9.01
CA ALA A 130 2.26 -17.79 -9.11
C ALA A 130 3.24 -18.89 -8.70
N GLU A 131 2.76 -20.03 -8.18
CA GLU A 131 3.54 -21.07 -7.54
C GLU A 131 4.36 -20.55 -6.35
N PHE A 132 3.73 -19.60 -5.59
CA PHE A 132 4.35 -19.05 -4.40
C PHE A 132 4.50 -20.15 -3.33
N PRO A 133 5.65 -20.27 -2.62
CA PRO A 133 5.82 -21.24 -1.54
C PRO A 133 4.77 -21.07 -0.45
N VAL A 134 3.84 -22.01 -0.34
CA VAL A 134 2.65 -21.90 0.52
C VAL A 134 2.99 -21.80 2.00
N GLU A 135 4.09 -22.43 2.42
CA GLU A 135 4.63 -22.37 3.78
C GLU A 135 5.12 -20.96 4.19
N ARG A 136 5.30 -20.04 3.23
CA ARG A 136 5.63 -18.63 3.45
C ARG A 136 4.43 -17.71 3.30
N ILE A 137 3.20 -18.24 3.26
CA ILE A 137 1.97 -17.43 3.23
C ILE A 137 1.41 -17.30 4.64
N ALA A 138 1.07 -16.07 5.03
CA ALA A 138 0.25 -15.78 6.19
C ALA A 138 -1.15 -15.33 5.74
N PHE A 139 -2.20 -15.96 6.27
CA PHE A 139 -3.58 -15.66 5.91
C PHE A 139 -4.25 -14.81 6.97
N HIS A 140 -4.45 -13.54 6.66
CA HIS A 140 -5.07 -12.51 7.49
C HIS A 140 -6.57 -12.34 7.18
N GLY A 141 -7.23 -11.49 7.96
CA GLY A 141 -8.62 -11.09 7.76
C GLY A 141 -9.51 -11.37 8.95
N ASN A 142 -10.46 -10.46 9.20
CA ASN A 142 -11.36 -10.52 10.35
C ASN A 142 -12.60 -11.40 10.12
N ASN A 143 -12.81 -11.90 8.92
CA ASN A 143 -13.98 -12.71 8.58
C ASN A 143 -13.65 -13.69 7.43
N LYS A 144 -12.72 -14.61 7.70
CA LYS A 144 -12.42 -15.70 6.77
C LYS A 144 -13.61 -16.67 6.76
N SER A 145 -14.09 -17.01 5.58
CA SER A 145 -15.16 -17.99 5.42
C SER A 145 -14.66 -19.41 5.72
N ILE A 146 -15.58 -20.33 6.01
CA ILE A 146 -15.24 -21.75 6.21
C ILE A 146 -14.52 -22.30 4.97
N ALA A 147 -15.01 -21.98 3.77
CA ALA A 147 -14.40 -22.43 2.53
C ALA A 147 -12.97 -21.89 2.33
N GLU A 148 -12.69 -20.64 2.72
CA GLU A 148 -11.34 -20.08 2.67
C GLU A 148 -10.42 -20.73 3.68
N LEU A 149 -10.89 -21.00 4.90
CA LEU A 149 -10.11 -21.71 5.92
C LEU A 149 -9.82 -23.16 5.51
N GLU A 150 -10.81 -23.88 4.99
CA GLU A 150 -10.62 -25.22 4.46
C GLU A 150 -9.59 -25.25 3.32
N HIS A 151 -9.74 -24.34 2.36
CA HIS A 151 -8.80 -24.24 1.26
C HIS A 151 -7.37 -23.90 1.72
N ALA A 152 -7.24 -22.98 2.70
CA ALA A 152 -5.93 -22.63 3.27
C ALA A 152 -5.25 -23.85 3.93
N VAL A 153 -6.03 -24.63 4.68
CA VAL A 153 -5.55 -25.89 5.31
C VAL A 153 -5.18 -26.93 4.26
N GLU A 154 -6.04 -27.13 3.25
CA GLU A 154 -5.80 -28.10 2.16
C GLU A 154 -4.53 -27.83 1.38
N VAL A 155 -4.25 -26.55 1.06
CA VAL A 155 -3.05 -26.19 0.30
C VAL A 155 -1.80 -26.05 1.17
N GLY A 156 -1.95 -26.09 2.49
CA GLY A 156 -0.84 -26.04 3.44
C GLY A 156 -0.29 -24.62 3.67
N VAL A 157 -1.18 -23.61 3.80
CA VAL A 157 -0.76 -22.25 4.15
C VAL A 157 0.05 -22.25 5.44
N GLY A 158 1.20 -21.57 5.43
CA GLY A 158 2.17 -21.60 6.52
C GLY A 158 1.60 -21.11 7.85
N THR A 159 0.85 -20.02 7.86
CA THR A 159 0.30 -19.43 9.09
C THR A 159 -1.09 -18.83 8.85
N VAL A 160 -2.01 -19.02 9.79
CA VAL A 160 -3.29 -18.31 9.82
C VAL A 160 -3.28 -17.32 10.99
N VAL A 161 -3.55 -16.06 10.72
CA VAL A 161 -3.65 -15.00 11.73
C VAL A 161 -5.08 -14.93 12.23
N LEU A 162 -5.30 -15.35 13.47
CA LEU A 162 -6.61 -15.48 14.11
C LEU A 162 -7.14 -14.14 14.61
N ASP A 163 -8.39 -13.86 14.31
CA ASP A 163 -9.02 -12.56 14.54
C ASP A 163 -10.26 -12.62 15.45
N SER A 164 -10.82 -13.81 15.70
CA SER A 164 -11.98 -13.99 16.56
C SER A 164 -12.07 -15.39 17.19
N TYR A 165 -12.81 -15.51 18.31
CA TYR A 165 -13.05 -16.80 18.96
C TYR A 165 -13.78 -17.81 18.08
N HIS A 166 -14.69 -17.34 17.22
CA HIS A 166 -15.36 -18.20 16.26
C HIS A 166 -14.39 -18.78 15.23
N GLU A 167 -13.41 -18.00 14.82
CA GLU A 167 -12.39 -18.46 13.89
C GLU A 167 -11.46 -19.49 14.52
N ILE A 168 -11.05 -19.29 15.78
CA ILE A 168 -10.26 -20.27 16.54
C ILE A 168 -10.98 -21.62 16.52
N ALA A 169 -12.26 -21.65 16.90
CA ALA A 169 -13.03 -22.87 16.95
C ALA A 169 -13.19 -23.56 15.59
N ARG A 170 -13.50 -22.76 14.53
CA ARG A 170 -13.65 -23.26 13.16
C ARG A 170 -12.36 -23.83 12.61
N LEU A 171 -11.26 -23.09 12.75
CA LEU A 171 -9.96 -23.55 12.24
C LEU A 171 -9.48 -24.81 12.99
N ALA A 172 -9.69 -24.88 14.29
CA ALA A 172 -9.35 -26.07 15.08
C ALA A 172 -10.10 -27.31 14.61
N GLU A 173 -11.41 -27.19 14.34
CA GLU A 173 -12.24 -28.28 13.78
C GLU A 173 -11.79 -28.68 12.38
N ILE A 174 -11.48 -27.70 11.52
CA ILE A 174 -11.01 -27.96 10.16
C ILE A 174 -9.66 -28.68 10.19
N ALA A 175 -8.69 -28.18 10.96
CA ALA A 175 -7.36 -28.78 11.07
C ALA A 175 -7.42 -30.21 11.65
N GLU A 176 -8.28 -30.45 12.67
CA GLU A 176 -8.52 -31.77 13.23
C GLU A 176 -9.08 -32.75 12.17
N ARG A 177 -10.08 -32.34 11.38
CA ARG A 177 -10.64 -33.15 10.29
C ARG A 177 -9.60 -33.53 9.22
N HIS A 178 -8.66 -32.63 8.94
CA HIS A 178 -7.56 -32.87 8.00
C HIS A 178 -6.38 -33.62 8.65
N GLY A 179 -6.40 -33.84 9.96
CA GLY A 179 -5.34 -34.54 10.70
C GLY A 179 -4.01 -33.78 10.73
N ILE A 180 -4.05 -32.46 10.73
CA ILE A 180 -2.87 -31.59 10.77
C ILE A 180 -2.86 -30.73 12.02
N GLU A 181 -1.69 -30.20 12.35
CA GLU A 181 -1.50 -29.12 13.30
C GLU A 181 -1.21 -27.83 12.53
N GLN A 182 -2.20 -26.91 12.48
CA GLN A 182 -2.08 -25.65 11.75
C GLN A 182 -1.34 -24.61 12.61
N ALA A 183 -0.25 -24.04 12.08
CA ALA A 183 0.42 -22.92 12.72
C ALA A 183 -0.45 -21.65 12.67
N VAL A 184 -0.52 -20.95 13.80
CA VAL A 184 -1.36 -19.76 13.95
C VAL A 184 -0.65 -18.65 14.72
N MET A 185 -1.03 -17.39 14.42
CA MET A 185 -0.76 -16.24 15.26
C MET A 185 -2.07 -15.68 15.81
N VAL A 186 -2.03 -15.07 16.97
CA VAL A 186 -3.17 -14.32 17.53
C VAL A 186 -2.97 -12.84 17.23
N ARG A 187 -3.95 -12.22 16.56
CA ARG A 187 -3.94 -10.78 16.31
C ARG A 187 -4.39 -10.02 17.54
N VAL A 188 -3.51 -9.18 18.08
CA VAL A 188 -3.72 -8.39 19.29
C VAL A 188 -4.01 -6.94 18.91
N THR A 189 -5.13 -6.40 19.40
CA THR A 189 -5.44 -4.97 19.31
C THR A 189 -4.84 -4.26 20.52
N VAL A 190 -3.80 -3.48 20.26
CA VAL A 190 -2.97 -2.87 21.30
C VAL A 190 -3.45 -1.49 21.75
N GLY A 191 -4.54 -0.94 21.17
CA GLY A 191 -5.09 0.36 21.58
C GLY A 191 -4.13 1.54 21.39
N VAL A 192 -3.32 1.54 20.34
CA VAL A 192 -2.38 2.62 19.99
C VAL A 192 -2.93 3.41 18.82
N GLU A 193 -2.94 4.75 18.97
CA GLU A 193 -3.13 5.67 17.84
C GLU A 193 -1.76 5.97 17.21
N ALA A 194 -1.52 5.47 15.99
CA ALA A 194 -0.54 6.12 15.15
C ALA A 194 -1.15 7.44 14.66
N HIS A 195 -0.40 8.53 14.58
CA HIS A 195 -0.84 9.82 14.03
C HIS A 195 -1.15 9.69 12.53
N THR A 196 -2.24 9.00 12.22
CA THR A 196 -2.68 8.68 10.87
C THR A 196 -4.11 9.14 10.68
N HIS A 197 -4.52 9.30 9.42
CA HIS A 197 -5.90 9.59 9.07
C HIS A 197 -6.86 8.64 9.82
N GLU A 198 -7.92 9.15 10.43
CA GLU A 198 -8.87 8.42 11.30
C GLU A 198 -9.36 7.09 10.70
N PHE A 199 -9.49 7.01 9.36
CA PHE A 199 -9.92 5.79 8.65
C PHE A 199 -8.81 4.74 8.43
N ILE A 200 -7.56 5.04 8.73
CA ILE A 200 -6.42 4.12 8.57
C ILE A 200 -5.77 3.69 9.89
N ALA A 201 -6.21 4.26 11.01
CA ALA A 201 -5.82 3.79 12.34
C ALA A 201 -6.53 2.46 12.63
N THR A 202 -5.77 1.38 12.78
CA THR A 202 -6.32 0.01 12.94
C THR A 202 -6.11 -0.56 14.34
N ALA A 203 -5.61 0.24 15.26
CA ALA A 203 -5.22 -0.23 16.59
C ALA A 203 -6.09 0.32 17.73
N HIS A 204 -7.16 1.06 17.44
CA HIS A 204 -8.15 1.46 18.42
C HIS A 204 -8.86 0.25 19.02
N GLU A 205 -9.29 0.34 20.28
CA GLU A 205 -10.06 -0.72 20.94
C GLU A 205 -11.41 -0.98 20.26
N ASP A 206 -12.07 0.07 19.76
CA ASP A 206 -13.30 -0.02 18.97
C ASP A 206 -12.99 -0.24 17.49
N GLN A 207 -12.47 -1.42 17.16
CA GLN A 207 -12.12 -1.83 15.80
C GLN A 207 -12.63 -3.23 15.51
N LYS A 208 -12.88 -3.51 14.23
CA LYS A 208 -13.33 -4.82 13.78
C LYS A 208 -12.25 -5.91 13.79
N PHE A 209 -11.01 -5.58 14.12
CA PHE A 209 -9.85 -6.46 14.01
C PHE A 209 -9.29 -6.87 15.37
N GLY A 210 -8.95 -8.16 15.47
CA GLY A 210 -8.14 -8.69 16.55
C GLY A 210 -8.84 -8.78 17.91
N PHE A 211 -8.07 -9.22 18.90
CA PHE A 211 -8.50 -9.36 20.28
C PHE A 211 -7.95 -8.20 21.12
N SER A 212 -8.83 -7.51 21.84
CA SER A 212 -8.41 -6.40 22.69
C SER A 212 -7.48 -6.89 23.81
N LEU A 213 -6.37 -6.17 23.98
CA LEU A 213 -5.47 -6.39 25.10
C LEU A 213 -6.09 -5.89 26.42
N ALA A 214 -6.75 -4.72 26.37
CA ALA A 214 -7.29 -4.06 27.57
C ALA A 214 -8.43 -4.84 28.21
N SER A 215 -9.28 -5.54 27.43
CA SER A 215 -10.36 -6.38 27.95
C SER A 215 -9.87 -7.76 28.41
N GLY A 216 -8.61 -8.15 28.13
CA GLY A 216 -8.08 -9.47 28.38
C GLY A 216 -8.41 -10.52 27.32
N ASP A 217 -9.10 -10.13 26.24
CA ASP A 217 -9.49 -11.06 25.17
C ASP A 217 -8.29 -11.67 24.44
N ALA A 218 -7.18 -10.92 24.32
CA ALA A 218 -5.96 -11.44 23.72
C ALA A 218 -5.37 -12.62 24.50
N ALA A 219 -5.32 -12.53 25.84
CA ALA A 219 -4.85 -13.63 26.68
C ALA A 219 -5.80 -14.83 26.62
N GLU A 220 -7.11 -14.59 26.63
CA GLU A 220 -8.12 -15.65 26.49
C GLU A 220 -8.04 -16.34 25.11
N ALA A 221 -7.77 -15.60 24.03
CA ALA A 221 -7.57 -16.18 22.71
C ALA A 221 -6.36 -17.12 22.69
N VAL A 222 -5.25 -16.71 23.32
CA VAL A 222 -4.07 -17.58 23.48
C VAL A 222 -4.41 -18.85 24.24
N ARG A 223 -5.12 -18.76 25.37
CA ARG A 223 -5.55 -19.96 26.14
C ARG A 223 -6.39 -20.92 25.29
N ARG A 224 -7.32 -20.39 24.48
CA ARG A 224 -8.14 -21.23 23.58
C ARG A 224 -7.32 -21.92 22.51
N VAL A 225 -6.33 -21.23 21.92
CA VAL A 225 -5.41 -21.84 20.96
C VAL A 225 -4.60 -22.94 21.63
N LEU A 226 -4.03 -22.71 22.82
CA LEU A 226 -3.24 -23.71 23.56
C LEU A 226 -4.07 -24.93 23.99
N ASN A 227 -5.38 -24.76 24.17
CA ASN A 227 -6.30 -25.86 24.47
C ASN A 227 -6.81 -26.59 23.21
N SER A 228 -6.38 -26.21 22.02
CA SER A 228 -6.79 -26.80 20.74
C SER A 228 -5.62 -27.61 20.15
N PRO A 229 -5.59 -28.95 20.28
CA PRO A 229 -4.44 -29.77 19.87
C PRO A 229 -4.10 -29.72 18.38
N SER A 230 -5.06 -29.29 17.55
CA SER A 230 -4.89 -29.12 16.10
C SER A 230 -4.35 -27.75 15.72
N LEU A 231 -4.06 -26.87 16.68
CA LEU A 231 -3.49 -25.54 16.44
C LEU A 231 -2.14 -25.40 17.16
N LYS A 232 -1.18 -24.82 16.45
CA LYS A 232 0.14 -24.49 16.99
C LYS A 232 0.35 -22.99 17.06
N LEU A 233 0.38 -22.41 18.25
CA LEU A 233 0.66 -20.99 18.42
C LEU A 233 2.13 -20.70 18.16
N VAL A 234 2.43 -19.94 17.09
CA VAL A 234 3.81 -19.59 16.70
C VAL A 234 4.20 -18.15 16.99
N GLY A 235 3.22 -17.27 17.18
CA GLY A 235 3.50 -15.84 17.41
C GLY A 235 2.29 -15.03 17.80
N LEU A 236 2.56 -13.76 18.11
CA LEU A 236 1.56 -12.71 18.25
C LEU A 236 1.72 -11.71 17.12
N HIS A 237 0.60 -11.18 16.65
CA HIS A 237 0.55 -10.17 15.60
C HIS A 237 -0.12 -8.90 16.12
N SER A 238 0.37 -7.74 15.71
CA SER A 238 -0.31 -6.46 15.91
C SER A 238 -0.12 -5.56 14.69
N HIS A 239 -1.05 -4.63 14.47
CA HIS A 239 -0.94 -3.65 13.40
C HIS A 239 -1.50 -2.32 13.86
N ILE A 240 -0.72 -1.26 13.80
CA ILE A 240 -1.01 0.02 14.45
C ILE A 240 -1.45 1.14 13.51
N GLY A 241 -1.47 0.91 12.20
CA GLY A 241 -1.90 1.92 11.23
C GLY A 241 -1.15 1.91 9.93
N SER A 242 -1.12 3.07 9.26
CA SER A 242 -0.56 3.19 7.91
C SER A 242 0.07 4.58 7.74
N GLN A 243 1.09 4.71 6.88
CA GLN A 243 1.81 5.94 6.60
C GLN A 243 2.52 6.51 7.86
N ILE A 244 3.22 5.63 8.57
CA ILE A 244 3.92 5.92 9.83
C ILE A 244 5.35 6.32 9.51
N PHE A 245 5.82 7.46 10.04
CA PHE A 245 7.15 8.02 9.79
C PHE A 245 8.08 7.99 11.00
N ASP A 246 7.59 7.58 12.18
CA ASP A 246 8.36 7.48 13.42
C ASP A 246 8.11 6.14 14.12
N THR A 247 8.82 5.90 15.21
CA THR A 247 8.73 4.64 15.96
C THR A 247 7.90 4.72 17.22
N ASP A 248 7.29 5.86 17.54
CA ASP A 248 6.59 6.07 18.81
C ASP A 248 5.41 5.10 18.98
N GLY A 249 4.61 4.93 17.93
CA GLY A 249 3.52 3.96 17.90
C GLY A 249 4.01 2.51 18.03
N PHE A 250 5.13 2.18 17.39
CA PHE A 250 5.74 0.85 17.50
C PHE A 250 6.31 0.59 18.89
N GLU A 251 6.84 1.61 19.58
CA GLU A 251 7.31 1.47 20.97
C GLU A 251 6.17 1.09 21.92
N VAL A 252 5.05 1.79 21.83
CA VAL A 252 3.88 1.48 22.66
C VAL A 252 3.32 0.10 22.34
N ALA A 253 3.23 -0.26 21.05
CA ALA A 253 2.77 -1.58 20.63
C ALA A 253 3.70 -2.70 21.13
N ALA A 254 5.00 -2.55 20.95
CA ALA A 254 5.99 -3.51 21.42
C ALA A 254 5.91 -3.71 22.94
N ARG A 255 5.89 -2.62 23.71
CA ARG A 255 5.74 -2.68 25.18
C ARG A 255 4.51 -3.47 25.60
N ARG A 256 3.36 -3.25 24.97
CA ARG A 256 2.10 -3.93 25.29
C ARG A 256 2.14 -5.40 24.89
N VAL A 257 2.66 -5.74 23.70
CA VAL A 257 2.77 -7.14 23.26
C VAL A 257 3.78 -7.91 24.12
N ILE A 258 4.94 -7.32 24.44
CA ILE A 258 5.93 -7.94 25.33
C ILE A 258 5.37 -8.10 26.75
N GLY A 259 4.60 -7.13 27.24
CA GLY A 259 3.86 -7.26 28.50
C GLY A 259 2.92 -8.47 28.51
N LEU A 260 2.15 -8.67 27.46
CA LEU A 260 1.31 -9.86 27.29
C LEU A 260 2.15 -11.15 27.29
N LEU A 261 3.27 -11.19 26.58
CA LEU A 261 4.18 -12.35 26.59
C LEU A 261 4.72 -12.65 28.00
N ALA A 262 5.04 -11.62 28.78
CA ALA A 262 5.49 -11.79 30.17
C ALA A 262 4.40 -12.40 31.07
N ASP A 263 3.17 -11.97 30.91
CA ASP A 263 2.04 -12.52 31.69
C ASP A 263 1.70 -13.96 31.27
N LEU A 264 1.73 -14.25 29.97
CA LEU A 264 1.54 -15.62 29.45
C LEU A 264 2.66 -16.57 29.93
N ARG A 265 3.91 -16.11 29.99
CA ARG A 265 5.03 -16.89 30.55
C ARG A 265 4.80 -17.21 32.01
N LYS A 266 4.29 -16.27 32.82
CA LYS A 266 3.98 -16.51 34.23
C LYS A 266 2.86 -17.56 34.40
N GLU A 267 1.88 -17.54 33.50
CA GLU A 267 0.72 -18.44 33.55
C GLU A 267 1.04 -19.86 33.04
N HIS A 268 1.77 -19.97 31.93
CA HIS A 268 1.99 -21.23 31.19
C HIS A 268 3.40 -21.79 31.31
N GLY A 269 4.33 -21.06 31.93
CA GLY A 269 5.74 -21.46 32.02
C GLY A 269 6.61 -20.99 30.88
N ALA A 270 7.92 -21.22 31.02
CA ALA A 270 8.91 -20.75 30.04
C ALA A 270 8.85 -21.50 28.71
N GLU A 271 8.42 -22.76 28.71
CA GLU A 271 8.32 -23.60 27.51
C GLU A 271 7.36 -23.02 26.44
N LEU A 272 6.37 -22.23 26.86
CA LEU A 272 5.50 -21.52 25.91
C LEU A 272 6.27 -20.59 24.98
N LEU A 273 7.32 -19.95 25.45
CA LEU A 273 8.12 -19.01 24.66
C LEU A 273 8.98 -19.70 23.60
N ASP A 274 9.24 -21.00 23.74
CA ASP A 274 9.92 -21.78 22.72
C ASP A 274 9.04 -21.93 21.45
N GLN A 275 7.71 -21.94 21.62
CA GLN A 275 6.74 -21.96 20.53
C GLN A 275 6.41 -20.54 20.04
N LEU A 276 6.15 -19.62 20.95
CA LEU A 276 5.85 -18.20 20.72
C LEU A 276 7.12 -17.41 20.39
N SER A 277 7.76 -17.77 19.28
CA SER A 277 9.08 -17.25 18.92
C SER A 277 9.05 -16.04 17.98
N VAL A 278 7.87 -15.63 17.49
CA VAL A 278 7.70 -14.51 16.54
C VAL A 278 6.76 -13.46 17.11
N VAL A 279 7.15 -12.21 16.98
CA VAL A 279 6.26 -11.04 17.16
C VAL A 279 6.20 -10.31 15.84
N ASP A 280 5.02 -10.29 15.22
CA ASP A 280 4.75 -9.50 14.03
C ASP A 280 4.17 -8.15 14.45
N LEU A 281 4.89 -7.08 14.16
CA LEU A 281 4.48 -5.70 14.46
C LEU A 281 3.67 -5.07 13.33
N GLY A 282 3.33 -5.86 12.30
CA GLY A 282 2.52 -5.44 11.18
C GLY A 282 3.25 -4.56 10.18
N GLY A 283 2.48 -3.85 9.40
CA GLY A 283 2.97 -2.92 8.40
C GLY A 283 2.88 -1.46 8.86
N GLY A 284 2.48 -0.61 7.93
CA GLY A 284 2.29 0.82 8.21
C GLY A 284 3.47 1.69 7.81
N PHE A 285 4.58 1.13 7.35
CA PHE A 285 5.77 1.88 6.91
C PHE A 285 5.39 2.89 5.82
N GLY A 286 5.65 4.18 6.10
CA GLY A 286 5.30 5.29 5.26
C GLY A 286 6.21 5.43 4.04
N ILE A 287 5.70 6.16 3.04
CA ILE A 287 6.44 6.55 1.82
C ILE A 287 6.26 8.03 1.54
N SER A 288 7.12 8.58 0.70
CA SER A 288 6.91 9.93 0.17
C SER A 288 5.91 9.89 -0.98
N TYR A 289 4.82 10.65 -0.86
CA TYR A 289 3.87 10.95 -1.92
C TYR A 289 4.14 12.32 -2.55
N THR A 290 4.74 13.19 -1.75
CA THR A 290 5.16 14.54 -2.15
C THR A 290 6.57 14.82 -1.67
N ASP A 291 7.14 15.95 -2.08
CA ASP A 291 8.45 16.41 -1.64
C ASP A 291 8.51 16.80 -0.15
N ARG A 292 7.36 16.93 0.51
CA ARG A 292 7.26 17.24 1.95
C ARG A 292 7.37 16.02 2.84
N ASP A 293 7.05 14.85 2.33
CA ASP A 293 7.14 13.61 3.08
C ASP A 293 8.59 13.19 3.24
N ASN A 294 8.94 12.71 4.44
CA ASN A 294 10.32 12.31 4.75
C ASN A 294 10.38 11.03 5.59
N PRO A 295 9.94 9.89 5.06
CA PRO A 295 10.02 8.62 5.76
C PRO A 295 11.50 8.24 6.02
N PRO A 296 11.82 7.65 7.17
CA PRO A 296 13.14 7.09 7.41
C PRO A 296 13.42 5.90 6.49
N PRO A 297 14.69 5.64 6.14
CA PRO A 297 15.05 4.43 5.40
C PRO A 297 14.66 3.15 6.16
N PRO A 298 14.33 2.03 5.47
CA PRO A 298 13.96 0.77 6.10
C PRO A 298 14.96 0.30 7.16
N ALA A 299 16.25 0.32 6.86
CA ALA A 299 17.29 -0.08 7.80
C ALA A 299 17.27 0.73 9.11
N GLN A 300 17.05 2.04 9.03
CA GLN A 300 16.95 2.90 10.22
C GLN A 300 15.70 2.56 11.05
N MET A 301 14.55 2.47 10.41
CA MET A 301 13.27 2.16 11.07
C MET A 301 13.33 0.81 11.78
N ILE A 302 13.78 -0.23 11.08
CA ILE A 302 13.81 -1.59 11.63
C ILE A 302 14.86 -1.72 12.74
N THR A 303 16.01 -1.06 12.61
CA THR A 303 17.02 -1.01 13.70
C THR A 303 16.44 -0.39 14.97
N GLN A 304 15.69 0.71 14.85
CA GLN A 304 15.04 1.34 16.00
C GLN A 304 13.98 0.44 16.63
N ILE A 305 13.13 -0.21 15.81
CA ILE A 305 12.11 -1.15 16.29
C ILE A 305 12.76 -2.33 17.03
N ARG A 306 13.83 -2.90 16.50
CA ARG A 306 14.60 -3.97 17.18
C ARG A 306 15.16 -3.54 18.53
N GLU A 307 15.72 -2.34 18.60
CA GLU A 307 16.26 -1.79 19.84
C GLU A 307 15.14 -1.59 20.87
N ILE A 308 13.98 -1.11 20.45
CA ILE A 308 12.78 -1.00 21.30
C ILE A 308 12.39 -2.38 21.85
N VAL A 309 12.21 -3.37 21.00
CA VAL A 309 11.80 -4.73 21.42
C VAL A 309 12.87 -5.34 22.36
N ARG A 310 14.17 -5.16 22.06
CA ARG A 310 15.26 -5.64 22.91
C ARG A 310 15.20 -5.03 24.30
N LYS A 311 14.94 -3.72 24.41
CA LYS A 311 14.80 -3.03 25.71
C LYS A 311 13.59 -3.51 26.51
N GLU A 312 12.45 -3.64 25.87
CA GLU A 312 11.22 -4.10 26.52
C GLU A 312 11.37 -5.56 26.99
N CYS A 313 11.98 -6.43 26.20
CA CYS A 313 12.28 -7.81 26.61
C CYS A 313 13.26 -7.86 27.80
N ALA A 314 14.31 -7.04 27.79
CA ALA A 314 15.25 -6.97 28.90
C ALA A 314 14.57 -6.50 30.20
N PHE A 315 13.65 -5.52 30.09
CA PHE A 315 12.86 -5.04 31.22
C PHE A 315 11.91 -6.13 31.78
N ALA A 316 11.34 -6.94 30.90
CA ALA A 316 10.41 -8.02 31.25
C ALA A 316 11.10 -9.36 31.60
N ASP A 317 12.42 -9.44 31.57
CA ASP A 317 13.22 -10.67 31.71
C ASP A 317 12.78 -11.77 30.73
N LEU A 318 12.62 -11.39 29.45
CA LEU A 318 12.22 -12.27 28.37
C LEU A 318 13.32 -12.46 27.33
N PRO A 319 13.41 -13.63 26.66
CA PRO A 319 14.19 -13.77 25.45
C PRO A 319 13.61 -12.87 24.35
N VAL A 320 14.50 -12.34 23.50
CA VAL A 320 14.06 -11.48 22.39
C VAL A 320 13.47 -12.34 21.28
N PRO A 321 12.18 -12.16 20.92
CA PRO A 321 11.56 -12.90 19.82
C PRO A 321 12.11 -12.45 18.48
N ARG A 322 11.93 -13.26 17.44
CA ARG A 322 12.13 -12.83 16.06
C ARG A 322 11.03 -11.81 15.71
N ILE A 323 11.43 -10.71 15.07
CA ILE A 323 10.51 -9.64 14.71
C ILE A 323 10.16 -9.79 13.23
N ALA A 324 8.87 -9.91 12.94
CA ALA A 324 8.33 -9.86 11.58
C ALA A 324 7.67 -8.50 11.31
N GLY A 325 7.45 -8.20 10.02
CA GLY A 325 6.73 -7.02 9.60
C GLY A 325 6.17 -7.13 8.18
N GLU A 326 5.19 -6.26 7.87
CA GLU A 326 4.32 -6.37 6.69
C GLU A 326 4.42 -5.16 5.73
N PRO A 327 5.58 -4.90 5.08
CA PRO A 327 5.72 -3.77 4.17
C PRO A 327 4.99 -4.02 2.84
N GLY A 328 3.77 -3.54 2.69
CA GLY A 328 3.04 -3.53 1.42
C GLY A 328 3.26 -2.23 0.65
N ARG A 329 2.76 -1.11 1.21
CA ARG A 329 2.89 0.22 0.63
C ARG A 329 4.33 0.60 0.34
N ALA A 330 5.22 0.35 1.27
CA ALA A 330 6.61 0.76 1.19
C ALA A 330 7.41 0.04 0.08
N ILE A 331 6.97 -1.15 -0.32
CA ILE A 331 7.53 -1.88 -1.45
C ILE A 331 6.85 -1.48 -2.77
N ALA A 332 5.51 -1.57 -2.84
CA ALA A 332 4.77 -1.41 -4.09
C ALA A 332 4.61 0.05 -4.51
N GLY A 333 4.40 0.97 -3.55
CA GLY A 333 4.00 2.35 -3.82
C GLY A 333 4.98 3.13 -4.68
N PRO A 334 6.23 3.32 -4.22
CA PRO A 334 7.16 4.30 -4.84
C PRO A 334 7.67 3.90 -6.22
N GLY A 335 7.76 2.60 -6.51
CA GLY A 335 8.27 2.09 -7.80
C GLY A 335 7.29 2.20 -8.96
N THR A 336 6.14 2.89 -8.79
CA THR A 336 5.07 2.91 -9.80
C THR A 336 4.58 4.32 -10.05
N VAL A 337 4.32 4.62 -11.32
CA VAL A 337 3.60 5.83 -11.74
C VAL A 337 2.36 5.45 -12.54
N THR A 338 1.36 6.35 -12.57
CA THR A 338 0.23 6.26 -13.50
C THR A 338 0.34 7.33 -14.55
N LEU A 339 0.37 6.93 -15.82
CA LEU A 339 0.34 7.85 -16.97
C LEU A 339 -1.11 8.13 -17.35
N TYR A 340 -1.39 9.40 -17.59
CA TYR A 340 -2.67 9.91 -18.07
C TYR A 340 -2.47 10.81 -19.29
N GLU A 341 -3.40 10.78 -20.24
CA GLU A 341 -3.48 11.75 -21.32
C GLU A 341 -4.36 12.93 -20.91
N VAL A 342 -3.88 14.14 -21.14
CA VAL A 342 -4.62 15.38 -20.93
C VAL A 342 -5.71 15.52 -21.99
N GLY A 343 -6.92 15.69 -21.53
CA GLY A 343 -8.09 16.01 -22.36
C GLY A 343 -8.43 17.50 -22.30
N THR A 344 -9.59 17.83 -21.72
CA THR A 344 -10.08 19.20 -21.62
C THR A 344 -9.35 19.97 -20.53
N ILE A 345 -8.95 21.21 -20.86
CA ILE A 345 -8.43 22.18 -19.88
C ILE A 345 -9.47 23.30 -19.74
N LYS A 346 -9.81 23.67 -18.50
CA LYS A 346 -10.82 24.70 -18.23
C LYS A 346 -10.36 25.60 -17.09
N ASP A 347 -10.27 26.89 -17.35
CA ASP A 347 -10.07 27.90 -16.32
C ASP A 347 -11.40 28.37 -15.75
N VAL A 348 -11.51 28.39 -14.41
CA VAL A 348 -12.72 28.80 -13.68
C VAL A 348 -12.34 29.93 -12.75
N THR A 349 -13.02 31.07 -12.89
CA THR A 349 -12.87 32.21 -12.00
C THR A 349 -13.67 31.95 -10.71
N LEU A 350 -13.01 31.98 -9.56
CA LEU A 350 -13.59 31.73 -8.24
C LEU A 350 -13.91 32.99 -7.45
N GLY A 351 -13.43 34.16 -7.93
CA GLY A 351 -13.58 35.48 -7.33
C GLY A 351 -12.87 36.52 -8.18
N GLU A 352 -12.75 37.78 -7.71
CA GLU A 352 -12.20 38.86 -8.52
C GLU A 352 -10.77 38.63 -9.00
N ASP A 353 -9.93 37.86 -8.23
CA ASP A 353 -8.53 37.65 -8.53
C ASP A 353 -8.08 36.16 -8.40
N VAL A 354 -9.03 35.22 -8.25
CA VAL A 354 -8.70 33.79 -8.04
C VAL A 354 -9.24 32.95 -9.17
N ALA A 355 -8.35 32.35 -9.93
CA ALA A 355 -8.69 31.36 -10.94
C ALA A 355 -8.16 29.98 -10.55
N ARG A 356 -8.89 28.96 -10.90
CA ARG A 356 -8.46 27.55 -10.82
C ARG A 356 -8.48 26.92 -12.19
N ARG A 357 -7.39 26.28 -12.55
CA ARG A 357 -7.34 25.47 -13.79
C ARG A 357 -7.75 24.03 -13.46
N TYR A 358 -8.77 23.55 -14.14
CA TYR A 358 -9.13 22.14 -14.17
C TYR A 358 -8.47 21.48 -15.37
N VAL A 359 -7.72 20.41 -15.13
CA VAL A 359 -7.07 19.59 -16.15
C VAL A 359 -7.73 18.22 -16.11
N SER A 360 -8.59 17.94 -17.07
CA SER A 360 -9.25 16.64 -17.18
C SER A 360 -8.32 15.64 -17.85
N VAL A 361 -8.28 14.43 -17.29
CA VAL A 361 -7.51 13.30 -17.82
C VAL A 361 -8.41 12.14 -18.17
N ASP A 362 -7.91 11.19 -18.91
CA ASP A 362 -8.64 10.02 -19.42
C ASP A 362 -8.87 8.91 -18.39
N GLY A 363 -8.37 9.05 -17.16
CA GLY A 363 -8.66 8.21 -16.00
C GLY A 363 -9.51 8.91 -14.95
N GLY A 364 -9.30 8.54 -13.68
CA GLY A 364 -9.97 9.17 -12.55
C GLY A 364 -10.12 8.28 -11.32
N MET A 365 -11.18 8.52 -10.55
CA MET A 365 -11.41 7.79 -9.29
C MET A 365 -11.61 6.28 -9.47
N SER A 366 -11.91 5.79 -10.66
CA SER A 366 -12.02 4.35 -10.93
C SER A 366 -10.67 3.64 -10.96
N ASP A 367 -9.58 4.35 -11.19
CA ASP A 367 -8.21 3.82 -11.15
C ASP A 367 -7.38 4.35 -9.97
N ASN A 368 -7.75 5.50 -9.38
CA ASN A 368 -7.17 6.05 -8.16
C ASN A 368 -8.25 6.69 -7.27
N ILE A 369 -8.89 5.89 -6.43
CA ILE A 369 -9.92 6.35 -5.48
C ILE A 369 -9.35 7.10 -4.27
N ARG A 370 -8.03 7.05 -4.04
CA ARG A 370 -7.45 7.45 -2.76
C ARG A 370 -7.55 8.94 -2.47
N THR A 371 -7.53 9.80 -3.50
CA THR A 371 -7.74 11.24 -3.31
C THR A 371 -9.15 11.52 -2.81
N ALA A 372 -10.16 10.83 -3.35
CA ALA A 372 -11.54 10.99 -2.90
C ALA A 372 -11.79 10.35 -1.52
N LEU A 373 -11.20 9.18 -1.24
CA LEU A 373 -11.47 8.40 -0.04
C LEU A 373 -10.64 8.84 1.17
N TYR A 374 -9.38 9.23 0.95
CA TYR A 374 -8.41 9.51 2.01
C TYR A 374 -7.77 10.90 1.92
N GLU A 375 -8.25 11.76 1.01
CA GLU A 375 -7.63 13.07 0.74
C GLU A 375 -6.13 12.97 0.40
N ALA A 376 -5.73 11.84 -0.22
CA ALA A 376 -4.34 11.55 -0.51
C ALA A 376 -3.74 12.61 -1.45
N ALA A 377 -2.58 13.14 -1.06
CA ALA A 377 -1.79 14.03 -1.90
C ALA A 377 -0.86 13.22 -2.82
N TYR A 378 -0.57 13.75 -4.01
CA TYR A 378 0.31 13.14 -4.99
C TYR A 378 1.15 14.20 -5.71
N ASP A 379 2.37 13.84 -6.11
CA ASP A 379 3.16 14.61 -7.08
C ASP A 379 2.74 14.27 -8.51
N CYS A 380 2.47 15.29 -9.31
CA CYS A 380 2.03 15.16 -10.69
C CYS A 380 2.88 16.06 -11.59
N ARG A 381 3.38 15.51 -12.69
CA ARG A 381 4.27 16.22 -13.63
C ARG A 381 3.90 15.99 -15.08
N LEU A 382 4.14 17.02 -15.92
CA LEU A 382 4.20 16.87 -17.36
C LEU A 382 5.40 15.99 -17.72
N VAL A 383 5.18 14.91 -18.50
CA VAL A 383 6.22 13.91 -18.77
C VAL A 383 6.48 13.67 -20.26
N SER A 384 5.59 14.12 -21.15
CA SER A 384 5.71 13.94 -22.60
C SER A 384 6.70 14.87 -23.27
N ARG A 385 7.08 15.96 -22.60
CA ARG A 385 8.01 17.00 -23.04
C ARG A 385 8.48 17.86 -21.87
N SER A 386 9.37 18.81 -22.10
CA SER A 386 9.71 19.84 -21.12
C SER A 386 8.57 20.87 -20.97
N SER A 387 8.44 21.45 -19.79
CA SER A 387 7.51 22.55 -19.51
C SER A 387 7.83 23.83 -20.30
N SER A 388 9.10 24.04 -20.66
CA SER A 388 9.54 25.20 -21.43
C SER A 388 9.39 25.04 -22.94
N ASP A 389 9.01 23.86 -23.43
CA ASP A 389 8.95 23.51 -24.87
C ASP A 389 10.22 23.91 -25.65
N GLY A 390 11.38 23.83 -24.95
CA GLY A 390 12.69 24.16 -25.48
C GLY A 390 13.02 25.67 -25.54
N GLN A 391 12.14 26.55 -25.03
CA GLN A 391 12.39 27.99 -24.89
C GLN A 391 12.73 28.37 -23.46
N PRO A 392 14.00 28.73 -23.16
CA PRO A 392 14.36 29.16 -21.80
C PRO A 392 13.58 30.41 -21.36
N GLY A 393 12.98 30.36 -20.19
CA GLY A 393 12.29 31.50 -19.59
C GLY A 393 10.85 31.75 -20.07
N VAL A 394 10.28 30.86 -20.89
CA VAL A 394 8.87 30.89 -21.27
C VAL A 394 8.15 29.72 -20.58
N GLY A 395 7.07 30.02 -19.86
CA GLY A 395 6.21 29.06 -19.21
C GLY A 395 6.06 29.42 -17.73
N GLY A 396 4.90 29.94 -17.36
CA GLY A 396 4.49 30.15 -15.97
C GLY A 396 3.97 28.87 -15.34
N ALA A 397 4.02 28.81 -14.00
CA ALA A 397 3.34 27.77 -13.24
C ALA A 397 1.88 28.18 -12.99
N VAL A 398 0.93 27.33 -13.30
CA VAL A 398 -0.49 27.55 -13.02
C VAL A 398 -0.97 26.52 -11.99
N LEU A 399 -1.59 27.02 -10.92
CA LEU A 399 -2.22 26.17 -9.91
C LEU A 399 -3.38 25.42 -10.55
N SER A 400 -3.25 24.11 -10.64
CA SER A 400 -4.16 23.23 -11.37
C SER A 400 -4.73 22.14 -10.49
N ARG A 401 -5.93 21.69 -10.82
CA ARG A 401 -6.56 20.50 -10.26
C ARG A 401 -6.69 19.46 -11.36
N VAL A 402 -6.06 18.31 -11.18
CA VAL A 402 -6.19 17.19 -12.11
C VAL A 402 -7.43 16.40 -11.72
N VAL A 403 -8.39 16.31 -12.66
CA VAL A 403 -9.69 15.65 -12.47
C VAL A 403 -9.88 14.55 -13.50
N GLY A 404 -10.67 13.55 -13.13
CA GLY A 404 -11.00 12.46 -14.03
C GLY A 404 -12.15 12.79 -14.97
N LYS A 405 -12.63 11.75 -15.66
CA LYS A 405 -13.70 11.81 -16.65
C LYS A 405 -15.04 11.26 -16.15
N HIS A 406 -15.16 10.96 -14.87
CA HIS A 406 -16.39 10.42 -14.29
C HIS A 406 -17.42 11.53 -14.03
N CYS A 407 -18.70 11.20 -14.17
CA CYS A 407 -19.80 12.10 -13.81
C CYS A 407 -20.00 12.15 -12.30
N GLU A 408 -18.94 12.60 -11.59
CA GLU A 408 -18.88 12.67 -10.14
C GLU A 408 -18.01 13.87 -9.73
N SER A 409 -18.54 14.76 -8.90
CA SER A 409 -17.81 15.98 -8.46
C SER A 409 -16.57 15.68 -7.61
N GLY A 410 -16.54 14.52 -6.93
CA GLY A 410 -15.39 14.03 -6.18
C GLY A 410 -14.31 13.35 -7.01
N ASP A 411 -14.45 13.31 -8.35
CA ASP A 411 -13.47 12.68 -9.25
C ASP A 411 -12.22 13.52 -9.44
N ILE A 412 -11.41 13.59 -8.39
CA ILE A 412 -10.16 14.35 -8.32
C ILE A 412 -9.01 13.35 -8.22
N VAL A 413 -8.08 13.41 -9.17
CA VAL A 413 -6.85 12.61 -9.18
C VAL A 413 -5.76 13.30 -8.35
N VAL A 414 -5.54 14.61 -8.59
CA VAL A 414 -4.64 15.44 -7.79
C VAL A 414 -5.34 16.75 -7.48
N ARG A 415 -5.47 17.06 -6.19
CA ARG A 415 -6.29 18.18 -5.73
C ARG A 415 -5.74 19.54 -6.15
N ASP A 416 -4.48 19.79 -5.86
CA ASP A 416 -3.79 21.04 -6.22
C ASP A 416 -2.32 20.73 -6.53
N CYS A 417 -1.87 21.08 -7.73
CA CYS A 417 -0.50 20.94 -8.18
C CYS A 417 -0.14 22.05 -9.16
N TRP A 418 1.15 22.36 -9.28
CA TRP A 418 1.64 23.32 -10.24
C TRP A 418 1.94 22.63 -11.57
N LEU A 419 1.28 23.07 -12.64
CA LEU A 419 1.50 22.59 -14.01
C LEU A 419 1.88 23.76 -14.90
N PRO A 420 2.58 23.51 -16.05
CA PRO A 420 2.95 24.58 -16.96
C PRO A 420 1.70 25.22 -17.61
N ASP A 421 1.76 26.52 -17.83
CA ASP A 421 0.71 27.27 -18.53
C ASP A 421 0.56 26.83 -20.00
N THR A 422 1.64 26.25 -20.56
CA THR A 422 1.72 25.67 -21.90
C THR A 422 1.09 24.29 -22.06
N LEU A 423 0.54 23.72 -20.95
CA LEU A 423 -0.10 22.40 -20.99
C LEU A 423 -1.23 22.38 -22.01
N ALA A 424 -1.30 21.33 -22.82
CA ALA A 424 -2.26 21.19 -23.91
C ALA A 424 -2.91 19.78 -23.95
N PRO A 425 -4.10 19.65 -24.55
CA PRO A 425 -4.68 18.34 -24.85
C PRO A 425 -3.70 17.45 -25.64
N GLY A 426 -3.61 16.17 -25.26
CA GLY A 426 -2.65 15.22 -25.81
C GLY A 426 -1.31 15.15 -25.08
N ASP A 427 -1.00 16.10 -24.19
CA ASP A 427 0.15 15.97 -23.29
C ASP A 427 -0.05 14.78 -22.35
N LEU A 428 1.07 14.20 -21.88
CA LEU A 428 1.03 13.16 -20.85
C LEU A 428 1.41 13.73 -19.49
N LEU A 429 0.55 13.48 -18.52
CA LEU A 429 0.85 13.66 -17.11
C LEU A 429 1.18 12.31 -16.48
N ALA A 430 2.10 12.31 -15.53
CA ALA A 430 2.34 11.18 -14.66
C ALA A 430 2.10 11.55 -13.20
N VAL A 431 1.41 10.66 -12.48
CA VAL A 431 1.20 10.73 -11.05
C VAL A 431 2.09 9.68 -10.40
N ALA A 432 3.01 10.11 -9.53
CA ALA A 432 3.99 9.24 -8.89
C ALA A 432 3.45 8.51 -7.67
N ALA A 433 4.15 7.48 -7.21
CA ALA A 433 3.85 6.69 -6.01
C ALA A 433 2.46 6.03 -6.01
N THR A 434 1.96 5.59 -7.16
CA THR A 434 0.62 5.01 -7.33
C THR A 434 0.59 3.47 -7.26
N GLY A 435 1.68 2.81 -6.87
CA GLY A 435 1.76 1.34 -6.88
C GLY A 435 0.97 0.65 -5.77
N ALA A 436 0.58 1.37 -4.72
CA ALA A 436 -0.14 0.78 -3.61
C ALA A 436 -1.55 1.37 -3.48
N TYR A 437 -2.55 0.48 -3.38
CA TYR A 437 -3.96 0.82 -3.14
C TYR A 437 -4.62 1.68 -4.24
N CYS A 438 -4.01 1.80 -5.44
CA CYS A 438 -4.65 2.38 -6.60
C CYS A 438 -5.28 1.28 -7.45
N TYR A 439 -4.48 0.50 -8.20
CA TYR A 439 -5.03 -0.58 -9.02
C TYR A 439 -5.80 -1.64 -8.19
N SER A 440 -5.32 -2.00 -7.00
CA SER A 440 -5.98 -2.99 -6.13
C SER A 440 -7.38 -2.54 -5.67
N MET A 441 -7.66 -1.24 -5.63
CA MET A 441 -8.96 -0.66 -5.30
C MET A 441 -9.71 -0.16 -6.55
N ALA A 442 -9.20 -0.44 -7.76
CA ALA A 442 -9.83 0.00 -9.00
C ALA A 442 -11.22 -0.62 -9.19
N SER A 443 -12.10 0.15 -9.83
CA SER A 443 -13.48 -0.24 -10.09
C SER A 443 -13.86 0.00 -11.55
N ASN A 444 -15.06 -0.43 -11.92
CA ASN A 444 -15.65 -0.12 -13.21
C ASN A 444 -16.72 0.98 -13.09
N TYR A 445 -16.50 1.97 -12.20
CA TYR A 445 -17.43 3.08 -12.08
C TYR A 445 -17.63 3.80 -13.42
N ASN A 446 -18.86 4.19 -13.73
CA ASN A 446 -19.31 4.65 -15.05
C ASN A 446 -18.94 3.69 -16.21
N LYS A 447 -18.83 2.36 -15.96
CA LYS A 447 -18.38 1.36 -16.94
C LYS A 447 -17.01 1.67 -17.58
N GLN A 448 -16.11 2.36 -16.85
CA GLN A 448 -14.74 2.55 -17.32
C GLN A 448 -13.96 1.23 -17.19
N PRO A 449 -13.26 0.79 -18.25
CA PRO A 449 -12.37 -0.36 -18.18
C PRO A 449 -11.19 -0.10 -17.23
N ARG A 450 -10.81 -1.10 -16.43
CA ARG A 450 -9.57 -1.01 -15.65
C ARG A 450 -8.36 -0.85 -16.56
N PRO A 451 -7.40 0.02 -16.19
CA PRO A 451 -6.18 0.28 -16.97
C PRO A 451 -5.31 -0.97 -17.12
N ALA A 452 -4.38 -0.92 -18.08
CA ALA A 452 -3.30 -1.89 -18.14
C ALA A 452 -2.24 -1.61 -17.06
N VAL A 453 -1.49 -2.65 -16.69
CA VAL A 453 -0.29 -2.57 -15.84
C VAL A 453 0.88 -3.15 -16.61
N VAL A 454 1.95 -2.38 -16.75
CA VAL A 454 3.18 -2.79 -17.42
C VAL A 454 4.37 -2.74 -16.47
N ALA A 455 5.30 -3.66 -16.61
CA ALA A 455 6.61 -3.59 -15.99
C ALA A 455 7.63 -3.03 -16.98
N VAL A 456 8.52 -2.18 -16.50
CA VAL A 456 9.67 -1.66 -17.24
C VAL A 456 10.98 -2.08 -16.58
N ARG A 457 11.99 -2.42 -17.40
CA ARG A 457 13.30 -2.87 -16.93
C ARG A 457 14.34 -2.70 -18.02
N ASN A 458 15.42 -1.94 -17.76
CA ASN A 458 16.60 -1.83 -18.63
C ASN A 458 16.25 -1.55 -20.11
N GLY A 459 15.39 -0.55 -20.35
CA GLY A 459 14.96 -0.16 -21.70
C GLY A 459 13.91 -1.09 -22.35
N ASN A 460 13.43 -2.11 -21.64
CA ASN A 460 12.40 -3.01 -22.11
C ASN A 460 11.12 -2.86 -21.28
N HIS A 461 10.00 -3.23 -21.88
CA HIS A 461 8.70 -3.22 -21.21
C HIS A 461 7.91 -4.49 -21.53
N ARG A 462 7.05 -4.91 -20.61
CA ARG A 462 6.12 -6.03 -20.80
C ARG A 462 4.82 -5.82 -20.05
N LEU A 463 3.76 -6.35 -20.62
CA LEU A 463 2.42 -6.32 -20.02
C LEU A 463 2.35 -7.29 -18.83
N LEU A 464 1.88 -6.81 -17.68
CA LEU A 464 1.54 -7.64 -16.52
C LEU A 464 0.04 -7.92 -16.47
N LEU A 465 -0.77 -6.88 -16.61
CA LEU A 465 -2.23 -6.96 -16.68
C LEU A 465 -2.70 -6.16 -17.90
N ARG A 466 -3.49 -6.80 -18.77
CA ARG A 466 -4.07 -6.09 -19.92
C ARG A 466 -5.18 -5.14 -19.47
N ARG A 467 -5.41 -4.12 -20.26
CA ARG A 467 -6.62 -3.29 -20.12
C ARG A 467 -7.88 -4.16 -20.30
N GLU A 468 -8.92 -3.89 -19.53
CA GLU A 468 -10.24 -4.48 -19.77
C GLU A 468 -10.82 -3.95 -21.12
N THR A 469 -11.55 -4.83 -21.78
CA THR A 469 -12.35 -4.50 -22.98
C THR A 469 -13.82 -4.37 -22.61
N ASN A 470 -14.66 -3.92 -23.53
CA ASN A 470 -16.10 -3.90 -23.32
C ASN A 470 -16.66 -5.31 -23.06
N GLU A 471 -16.10 -6.34 -23.70
CA GLU A 471 -16.48 -7.75 -23.47
C GLU A 471 -16.17 -8.18 -22.03
N ASP A 472 -15.08 -7.71 -21.44
CA ASP A 472 -14.79 -7.98 -20.02
C ASP A 472 -15.84 -7.34 -19.12
N LEU A 473 -16.34 -6.15 -19.46
CA LEU A 473 -17.40 -5.47 -18.72
C LEU A 473 -18.76 -6.21 -18.80
N PHE A 474 -19.00 -6.90 -19.91
CA PHE A 474 -20.24 -7.66 -20.14
C PHE A 474 -20.18 -9.10 -19.66
N ARG A 475 -18.98 -9.62 -19.36
CA ARG A 475 -18.75 -11.04 -19.04
C ARG A 475 -19.64 -11.61 -17.92
N LEU A 476 -20.09 -10.77 -16.99
CA LEU A 476 -20.93 -11.16 -15.85
C LEU A 476 -22.43 -10.93 -16.13
N GLU A 477 -22.79 -10.37 -17.29
CA GLU A 477 -24.19 -10.16 -17.67
C GLU A 477 -24.78 -11.49 -18.12
N VAL A 478 -25.98 -11.77 -17.63
CA VAL A 478 -26.79 -12.94 -18.03
C VAL A 478 -27.90 -12.39 -18.94
N SER A 479 -27.71 -12.50 -20.25
CA SER A 479 -28.67 -12.07 -21.28
C SER A 479 -29.41 -13.28 -21.89
#